data_cbd2af94d3a80d3c2794ad03f412edf3
#
_entry.id   cbd2af94d3a80d3c2794ad03f412edf3
#
_cell.length_a   1.000
_cell.length_b   1.000
_cell.length_c   1.000
_cell.angle_alpha   90.00
_cell.angle_beta   90.00
_cell.angle_gamma   90.00
#
_symmetry.space_group_name_H-M   'P 1'
#
loop_
_entity.id
_entity.type
_entity.pdbx_description
1 polymer ?
#
loop_
_entity_poly.entity_id
_entity_poly.type
_entity_poly.pdbx_seq_one_letter_code
_entity_poly.pdbx_strand_id
1 'polypeptide(L)'
;AIPHIPKRIFFSVPLFPAAQCNLSVKQRNQSVLSSFFCCFRAYDAETPLSSTPPDVLPTSTGENGALHKGDQRPVTPTPSPPAEYLLPEVTVADYGKKCIVIDLDETLVHSSFKPISNADFIVPVEIDGSIHQVYVLKRPHVDEFLQRMGQLFECVLFTASLAKYADPVADLLDRWGVFRARLFRESCVFHRGNYVKDLSRLGRELSRVVIVDNSPASYTFHPENAVPVQSWFDDMTDTELLDLIPFLEGLSQEENVYRVLHKLCDR
;
A
#
# COMPACT_ATOMS: atom_id res chain seq x y z
N ALA A 1 29.17 48.33 11.75
CA ALA A 1 29.03 47.44 10.64
C ALA A 1 28.12 46.27 11.06
N ILE A 2 26.87 46.30 10.61
CA ILE A 2 25.86 45.26 10.90
C ILE A 2 25.90 44.30 9.70
N PRO A 3 26.02 42.97 9.91
CA PRO A 3 26.04 42.04 8.80
C PRO A 3 24.62 41.84 8.20
N HIS A 4 24.56 41.92 6.91
CA HIS A 4 23.38 41.68 6.07
C HIS A 4 22.87 40.26 6.28
N ILE A 5 21.62 40.13 6.71
CA ILE A 5 20.85 38.89 6.69
C ILE A 5 20.29 38.71 5.28
N PRO A 6 20.54 37.58 4.56
CA PRO A 6 19.95 37.35 3.25
C PRO A 6 18.44 37.13 3.38
N LYS A 7 17.69 37.79 2.52
CA LYS A 7 16.24 37.67 2.38
C LYS A 7 15.87 36.21 2.13
N ARG A 8 14.98 35.68 2.99
CA ARG A 8 14.28 34.40 2.77
C ARG A 8 13.62 34.43 1.40
N ILE A 9 14.06 33.55 0.54
CA ILE A 9 13.36 33.27 -0.71
C ILE A 9 12.11 32.47 -0.33
N PHE A 10 10.96 33.09 -0.44
CA PHE A 10 9.67 32.39 -0.40
C PHE A 10 9.57 31.60 -1.71
N PHE A 11 9.80 30.32 -1.64
CA PHE A 11 9.38 29.42 -2.72
C PHE A 11 7.85 29.39 -2.69
N SER A 12 7.24 29.99 -3.72
CA SER A 12 5.86 29.73 -4.05
C SER A 12 5.75 28.29 -4.48
N VAL A 13 5.24 27.44 -3.61
CA VAL A 13 4.81 26.09 -3.97
C VAL A 13 3.70 26.27 -5.01
N PRO A 14 3.78 25.62 -6.19
CA PRO A 14 2.70 25.70 -7.15
C PRO A 14 1.41 25.20 -6.49
N LEU A 15 0.38 26.03 -6.50
CA LEU A 15 -0.97 25.70 -6.04
C LEU A 15 -1.52 24.60 -6.94
N PHE A 16 -1.62 23.40 -6.43
CA PHE A 16 -2.44 22.37 -7.03
C PHE A 16 -3.92 22.79 -6.89
N PRO A 17 -4.71 22.72 -7.97
CA PRO A 17 -6.12 23.08 -7.89
C PRO A 17 -6.84 22.07 -7.01
N ALA A 18 -7.60 22.55 -6.04
CA ALA A 18 -8.46 21.79 -5.18
C ALA A 18 -9.35 20.86 -6.01
N ALA A 19 -9.12 19.56 -5.89
CA ALA A 19 -10.08 18.58 -6.34
C ALA A 19 -11.28 18.64 -5.41
N GLN A 20 -12.30 19.41 -5.80
CA GLN A 20 -13.62 19.34 -5.20
C GLN A 20 -14.12 17.91 -5.31
N CYS A 21 -14.51 17.32 -4.18
CA CYS A 21 -15.35 16.13 -4.09
C CYS A 21 -16.73 16.43 -4.69
N ASN A 22 -16.81 16.55 -6.02
CA ASN A 22 -18.04 16.50 -6.76
C ASN A 22 -17.94 15.38 -7.78
N LEU A 23 -18.66 14.30 -7.52
CA LEU A 23 -18.96 13.22 -8.44
C LEU A 23 -19.68 13.77 -9.67
N SER A 24 -18.92 14.20 -10.65
CA SER A 24 -19.36 14.39 -12.02
C SER A 24 -18.41 13.65 -12.92
N VAL A 25 -18.80 12.42 -13.23
CA VAL A 25 -18.11 11.57 -14.20
C VAL A 25 -18.21 12.22 -15.57
N LYS A 26 -17.19 12.97 -15.95
CA LYS A 26 -16.97 13.32 -17.34
C LYS A 26 -16.07 12.24 -17.92
N GLN A 27 -16.69 11.32 -18.67
CA GLN A 27 -15.98 10.35 -19.50
C GLN A 27 -14.98 11.10 -20.38
N ARG A 28 -13.72 10.91 -20.05
CA ARG A 28 -12.62 11.22 -20.94
C ARG A 28 -11.93 9.89 -21.23
N ASN A 29 -11.78 9.58 -22.51
CA ASN A 29 -11.24 8.39 -23.11
C ASN A 29 -10.32 7.61 -22.16
N GLN A 30 -10.83 6.48 -21.67
CA GLN A 30 -10.04 5.47 -20.99
C GLN A 30 -8.97 5.03 -21.97
N SER A 31 -7.73 5.33 -21.70
CA SER A 31 -6.62 4.70 -22.39
C SER A 31 -6.73 3.21 -22.14
N VAL A 32 -6.59 2.43 -23.19
CA VAL A 32 -6.75 0.97 -23.23
C VAL A 32 -5.79 0.27 -22.23
N LEU A 33 -4.90 0.99 -21.58
CA LEU A 33 -3.84 0.50 -20.69
C LEU A 33 -4.30 0.24 -19.25
N SER A 34 -5.34 0.94 -18.75
CA SER A 34 -5.90 0.64 -17.42
C SER A 34 -6.62 -0.72 -17.36
N SER A 35 -6.90 -1.31 -18.52
CA SER A 35 -7.50 -2.65 -18.63
C SER A 35 -6.52 -3.79 -18.36
N PHE A 36 -5.20 -3.57 -18.43
CA PHE A 36 -4.22 -4.65 -18.28
C PHE A 36 -4.04 -5.11 -16.84
N PHE A 37 -4.18 -4.21 -15.87
CA PHE A 37 -4.19 -4.62 -14.45
C PHE A 37 -5.50 -5.29 -14.03
N CYS A 38 -6.60 -5.10 -14.80
CA CYS A 38 -7.83 -5.87 -14.62
C CYS A 38 -7.68 -7.36 -14.98
N CYS A 39 -6.74 -7.74 -15.84
CA CYS A 39 -6.53 -9.16 -16.20
C CYS A 39 -6.03 -9.98 -15.00
N PHE A 40 -5.33 -9.36 -14.04
CA PHE A 40 -5.02 -10.00 -12.76
C PHE A 40 -6.22 -10.04 -11.79
N ARG A 41 -7.34 -9.39 -12.13
CA ARG A 41 -8.57 -9.40 -11.33
C ARG A 41 -9.42 -10.66 -11.50
N ALA A 42 -9.23 -11.43 -12.57
CA ALA A 42 -10.20 -12.45 -13.00
C ALA A 42 -9.93 -13.86 -12.45
N TYR A 43 -8.85 -14.10 -11.71
CA TYR A 43 -8.44 -15.46 -11.32
C TYR A 43 -8.69 -15.85 -9.86
N ASP A 44 -9.29 -15.01 -9.05
CA ASP A 44 -9.68 -15.38 -7.67
C ASP A 44 -11.15 -15.80 -7.54
N ALA A 45 -11.81 -16.21 -8.63
CA ALA A 45 -13.17 -16.71 -8.58
C ALA A 45 -13.23 -18.19 -8.94
N GLU A 46 -13.72 -18.95 -7.94
CA GLU A 46 -14.36 -20.27 -8.04
C GLU A 46 -13.50 -21.53 -7.95
N THR A 47 -13.38 -22.00 -6.71
CA THR A 47 -13.45 -23.44 -6.47
C THR A 47 -14.92 -23.82 -6.31
N PRO A 48 -15.47 -24.73 -7.12
CA PRO A 48 -16.86 -25.16 -6.96
C PRO A 48 -16.99 -26.14 -5.78
N LEU A 49 -17.86 -25.78 -4.86
CA LEU A 49 -18.42 -26.68 -3.85
C LEU A 49 -19.27 -27.74 -4.59
N SER A 50 -18.81 -28.97 -4.59
CA SER A 50 -19.62 -30.13 -4.99
C SER A 50 -20.14 -30.86 -3.75
N SER A 51 -21.38 -30.65 -3.52
CA SER A 51 -22.50 -31.53 -3.20
C SER A 51 -22.35 -32.70 -2.25
N THR A 52 -23.17 -32.59 -1.20
CA THR A 52 -24.13 -33.53 -0.57
C THR A 52 -23.65 -34.81 0.10
N PRO A 53 -24.32 -35.09 1.24
CA PRO A 53 -24.00 -36.21 2.13
C PRO A 53 -24.80 -37.46 1.80
N PRO A 54 -24.50 -38.59 2.40
CA PRO A 54 -25.60 -39.47 2.80
C PRO A 54 -25.62 -39.74 4.32
N ASP A 55 -26.87 -39.70 4.79
CA ASP A 55 -27.33 -40.33 6.02
C ASP A 55 -26.76 -41.71 6.26
N VAL A 56 -26.47 -42.01 7.51
CA VAL A 56 -26.88 -43.25 8.18
C VAL A 56 -26.80 -43.06 9.70
N LEU A 57 -27.95 -43.16 10.35
CA LEU A 57 -28.10 -43.43 11.77
C LEU A 57 -27.92 -44.96 11.98
N PRO A 58 -27.41 -45.39 13.13
CA PRO A 58 -28.24 -46.29 13.94
C PRO A 58 -28.28 -45.95 15.44
N THR A 59 -29.46 -46.09 15.93
CA THR A 59 -29.92 -46.22 17.31
C THR A 59 -29.23 -47.36 18.05
N SER A 60 -28.95 -47.17 19.35
CA SER A 60 -29.47 -48.04 20.46
C SER A 60 -28.89 -47.62 21.81
N THR A 61 -29.75 -47.28 22.73
CA THR A 61 -30.10 -47.82 24.04
C THR A 61 -28.97 -48.07 25.07
N GLY A 62 -29.25 -47.49 26.27
CA GLY A 62 -28.92 -48.15 27.53
C GLY A 62 -28.28 -47.27 28.59
N GLU A 63 -29.10 -46.73 29.43
CA GLU A 63 -29.21 -46.78 30.89
C GLU A 63 -28.08 -46.32 31.80
N ASN A 64 -28.52 -45.41 32.68
CA ASN A 64 -28.27 -45.31 34.13
C ASN A 64 -26.95 -44.74 34.68
N GLY A 65 -27.14 -43.62 35.38
CA GLY A 65 -26.75 -43.52 36.78
C GLY A 65 -25.58 -42.63 37.12
N ALA A 66 -25.90 -41.56 37.75
CA ALA A 66 -25.26 -41.00 38.96
C ALA A 66 -25.01 -39.48 38.87
N LEU A 67 -25.74 -38.77 39.73
CA LEU A 67 -25.47 -37.39 40.11
C LEU A 67 -24.06 -37.26 40.70
N HIS A 68 -23.22 -36.42 40.08
CA HIS A 68 -22.14 -35.76 40.77
C HIS A 68 -22.27 -34.26 40.61
N LYS A 69 -22.51 -33.57 41.74
CA LYS A 69 -22.26 -32.14 41.89
C LYS A 69 -20.79 -31.90 41.62
N GLY A 70 -20.47 -31.33 40.47
CA GLY A 70 -19.14 -30.89 40.07
C GLY A 70 -19.08 -29.37 40.02
N ASP A 71 -18.25 -28.89 40.88
CA ASP A 71 -17.63 -27.61 41.06
C ASP A 71 -17.61 -26.74 39.78
N GLN A 72 -18.33 -25.65 39.76
CA GLN A 72 -18.23 -24.59 38.75
C GLN A 72 -16.96 -23.80 39.07
N ARG A 73 -15.82 -24.21 38.52
CA ARG A 73 -14.68 -23.28 38.40
C ARG A 73 -15.03 -22.17 37.43
N PRO A 74 -14.75 -20.89 37.77
CA PRO A 74 -14.91 -19.79 36.84
C PRO A 74 -13.98 -20.04 35.64
N VAL A 75 -14.58 -20.15 34.45
CA VAL A 75 -13.83 -20.18 33.19
C VAL A 75 -13.24 -18.79 33.03
N THR A 76 -11.96 -18.64 33.35
CA THR A 76 -11.19 -17.46 32.97
C THR A 76 -11.25 -17.37 31.44
N PRO A 77 -11.64 -16.22 30.86
CA PRO A 77 -11.62 -16.06 29.41
C PRO A 77 -10.18 -16.26 28.94
N THR A 78 -9.99 -17.26 28.08
CA THR A 78 -8.72 -17.44 27.38
C THR A 78 -8.48 -16.16 26.59
N PRO A 79 -7.32 -15.50 26.73
CA PRO A 79 -6.99 -14.34 25.92
C PRO A 79 -7.13 -14.72 24.43
N SER A 80 -7.93 -13.98 23.68
CA SER A 80 -7.94 -14.11 22.22
C SER A 80 -6.50 -13.97 21.72
N PRO A 81 -6.06 -14.79 20.73
CA PRO A 81 -4.76 -14.59 20.13
C PRO A 81 -4.62 -13.13 19.69
N PRO A 82 -3.46 -12.50 19.90
CA PRO A 82 -3.26 -11.12 19.49
C PRO A 82 -3.58 -11.00 18.01
N ALA A 83 -4.28 -9.92 17.64
CA ALA A 83 -4.54 -9.62 16.24
C ALA A 83 -3.20 -9.61 15.50
N GLU A 84 -3.07 -10.44 14.47
CA GLU A 84 -1.84 -10.51 13.69
C GLU A 84 -1.78 -9.27 12.78
N TYR A 85 -0.88 -8.35 13.10
CA TYR A 85 -0.63 -7.17 12.28
C TYR A 85 0.18 -7.54 11.03
N LEU A 86 0.05 -6.73 9.97
CA LEU A 86 0.77 -6.94 8.71
C LEU A 86 2.28 -6.70 8.84
N LEU A 87 2.71 -5.85 9.78
CA LEU A 87 4.12 -5.58 10.00
C LEU A 87 4.60 -6.22 11.31
N PRO A 88 5.84 -6.68 11.34
CA PRO A 88 6.49 -7.10 12.59
C PRO A 88 6.69 -5.90 13.53
N GLU A 89 7.19 -6.16 14.72
CA GLU A 89 7.61 -5.11 15.63
C GLU A 89 8.68 -4.21 15.00
N VAL A 90 8.66 -2.92 15.37
CA VAL A 90 9.60 -1.92 14.86
C VAL A 90 11.03 -2.32 15.23
N THR A 91 11.92 -2.29 14.25
CA THR A 91 13.34 -2.57 14.48
C THR A 91 14.02 -1.43 15.24
N VAL A 92 15.14 -1.74 15.93
CA VAL A 92 15.92 -0.74 16.65
C VAL A 92 16.37 0.42 15.74
N ALA A 93 16.68 0.12 14.48
CA ALA A 93 17.13 1.12 13.48
C ALA A 93 16.03 2.13 13.11
N ASP A 94 14.76 1.73 13.24
CA ASP A 94 13.61 2.56 12.85
C ASP A 94 12.84 3.07 14.09
N TYR A 95 13.35 2.80 15.29
CA TYR A 95 12.72 3.28 16.52
C TYR A 95 12.59 4.80 16.52
N GLY A 96 11.37 5.27 16.76
CA GLY A 96 11.05 6.70 16.73
C GLY A 96 10.75 7.28 15.35
N LYS A 97 11.04 6.58 14.25
CA LYS A 97 10.62 6.99 12.91
C LYS A 97 9.12 6.82 12.74
N LYS A 98 8.55 7.60 11.81
CA LYS A 98 7.19 7.38 11.30
C LYS A 98 7.22 6.31 10.21
N CYS A 99 6.08 5.68 9.98
CA CYS A 99 5.91 4.72 8.89
C CYS A 99 5.44 5.44 7.63
N ILE A 100 6.12 5.21 6.50
CA ILE A 100 5.67 5.64 5.18
C ILE A 100 5.33 4.42 4.34
N VAL A 101 4.08 4.37 3.91
CA VAL A 101 3.57 3.39 2.95
C VAL A 101 3.70 3.98 1.56
N ILE A 102 4.32 3.26 0.65
CA ILE A 102 4.59 3.73 -0.72
C ILE A 102 4.00 2.70 -1.69
N ASP A 103 3.17 3.19 -2.60
CA ASP A 103 2.66 2.38 -3.70
C ASP A 103 3.73 2.14 -4.78
N LEU A 104 3.50 1.17 -5.65
CA LEU A 104 4.44 0.76 -6.69
C LEU A 104 4.05 1.28 -8.08
N ASP A 105 2.94 0.78 -8.60
CA ASP A 105 2.54 0.96 -10.00
C ASP A 105 1.98 2.37 -10.25
N GLU A 106 2.44 3.04 -11.28
CA GLU A 106 2.14 4.44 -11.63
C GLU A 106 2.51 5.46 -10.53
N THR A 107 3.15 4.99 -9.44
CA THR A 107 3.73 5.82 -8.36
C THR A 107 5.24 5.88 -8.44
N LEU A 108 5.93 4.74 -8.41
CA LEU A 108 7.39 4.61 -8.49
C LEU A 108 7.88 4.10 -9.84
N VAL A 109 7.07 3.29 -10.51
CA VAL A 109 7.36 2.64 -11.78
C VAL A 109 6.13 2.62 -12.68
N HIS A 110 6.36 2.43 -13.98
CA HIS A 110 5.31 2.05 -14.93
C HIS A 110 5.69 0.77 -15.66
N SER A 111 4.73 -0.14 -15.83
CA SER A 111 4.97 -1.45 -16.42
C SER A 111 4.08 -1.75 -17.62
N SER A 112 4.62 -2.48 -18.61
CA SER A 112 3.92 -2.84 -19.83
C SER A 112 4.31 -4.24 -20.30
N PHE A 113 3.32 -5.00 -20.83
CA PHE A 113 3.59 -6.23 -21.58
C PHE A 113 4.08 -5.96 -23.01
N LYS A 114 3.87 -4.74 -23.51
CA LYS A 114 4.41 -4.35 -24.81
C LYS A 114 5.88 -3.95 -24.64
N PRO A 115 6.77 -4.37 -25.55
CA PRO A 115 8.17 -3.97 -25.50
C PRO A 115 8.34 -2.45 -25.45
N ILE A 116 9.14 -2.00 -24.50
CA ILE A 116 9.55 -0.60 -24.34
C ILE A 116 11.06 -0.57 -24.57
N SER A 117 11.54 0.20 -25.55
CA SER A 117 12.95 0.22 -25.97
C SER A 117 13.91 0.73 -24.90
N ASN A 118 13.43 1.59 -24.00
CA ASN A 118 14.20 2.19 -22.91
C ASN A 118 13.77 1.69 -21.53
N ALA A 119 13.23 0.46 -21.45
CA ALA A 119 12.88 -0.14 -20.15
C ALA A 119 14.11 -0.26 -19.26
N ASP A 120 13.95 0.14 -17.99
CA ASP A 120 15.01 0.00 -16.97
C ASP A 120 15.16 -1.46 -16.55
N PHE A 121 14.04 -2.20 -16.50
CA PHE A 121 14.01 -3.61 -16.14
C PHE A 121 13.13 -4.40 -17.09
N ILE A 122 13.43 -5.70 -17.21
CA ILE A 122 12.55 -6.68 -17.85
C ILE A 122 12.38 -7.83 -16.87
N VAL A 123 11.15 -8.03 -16.41
CA VAL A 123 10.81 -9.03 -15.39
C VAL A 123 9.99 -10.15 -16.03
N PRO A 124 10.46 -11.40 -16.00
CA PRO A 124 9.68 -12.55 -16.43
C PRO A 124 8.60 -12.87 -15.39
N VAL A 125 7.34 -12.95 -15.82
CA VAL A 125 6.21 -13.28 -14.96
C VAL A 125 5.47 -14.47 -15.57
N GLU A 126 5.31 -15.53 -14.80
CA GLU A 126 4.52 -16.70 -15.22
C GLU A 126 3.02 -16.43 -15.04
N ILE A 127 2.26 -16.56 -16.12
CA ILE A 127 0.81 -16.44 -16.16
C ILE A 127 0.28 -17.65 -16.92
N ASP A 128 -0.54 -18.48 -16.28
CA ASP A 128 -1.16 -19.67 -16.87
C ASP A 128 -0.16 -20.62 -17.55
N GLY A 129 0.99 -20.83 -16.90
CA GLY A 129 2.05 -21.70 -17.43
C GLY A 129 2.88 -21.08 -18.57
N SER A 130 2.62 -19.83 -18.93
CA SER A 130 3.38 -19.09 -19.94
C SER A 130 4.18 -17.97 -19.31
N ILE A 131 5.46 -17.83 -19.72
CA ILE A 131 6.31 -16.75 -19.24
C ILE A 131 6.11 -15.52 -20.13
N HIS A 132 5.67 -14.43 -19.48
CA HIS A 132 5.49 -13.13 -20.11
C HIS A 132 6.60 -12.17 -19.65
N GLN A 133 7.14 -11.41 -20.60
CA GLN A 133 8.10 -10.36 -20.28
C GLN A 133 7.35 -9.08 -19.94
N VAL A 134 7.59 -8.55 -18.74
CA VAL A 134 7.06 -7.26 -18.29
C VAL A 134 8.18 -6.23 -18.35
N TYR A 135 7.98 -5.18 -19.13
CA TYR A 135 8.91 -4.08 -19.31
C TYR A 135 8.58 -3.00 -18.31
N VAL A 136 9.56 -2.60 -17.50
CA VAL A 136 9.37 -1.67 -16.38
C VAL A 136 10.23 -0.43 -16.60
N LEU A 137 9.58 0.74 -16.52
CA LEU A 137 10.23 2.05 -16.49
C LEU A 137 10.25 2.58 -15.06
N LYS A 138 11.36 3.16 -14.66
CA LYS A 138 11.50 3.88 -13.40
C LYS A 138 11.01 5.32 -13.56
N ARG A 139 10.18 5.79 -12.62
CA ARG A 139 9.84 7.21 -12.54
C ARG A 139 11.10 8.04 -12.29
N PRO A 140 11.26 9.22 -12.92
CA PRO A 140 12.39 10.11 -12.63
C PRO A 140 12.54 10.34 -11.12
N HIS A 141 13.79 10.42 -10.66
CA HIS A 141 14.17 10.68 -9.27
C HIS A 141 13.75 9.61 -8.24
N VAL A 142 13.25 8.44 -8.65
CA VAL A 142 12.80 7.39 -7.72
C VAL A 142 13.93 6.91 -6.82
N ASP A 143 15.14 6.80 -7.33
CA ASP A 143 16.31 6.33 -6.55
C ASP A 143 16.65 7.32 -5.43
N GLU A 144 16.68 8.61 -5.74
CA GLU A 144 16.94 9.68 -4.78
C GLU A 144 15.82 9.76 -3.73
N PHE A 145 14.57 9.65 -4.19
CA PHE A 145 13.39 9.62 -3.31
C PHE A 145 13.47 8.45 -2.32
N LEU A 146 13.69 7.22 -2.79
CA LEU A 146 13.76 6.05 -1.92
C LEU A 146 14.91 6.13 -0.92
N GLN A 147 16.11 6.56 -1.36
CA GLN A 147 17.25 6.74 -0.45
C GLN A 147 16.92 7.72 0.66
N ARG A 148 16.25 8.83 0.32
CA ARG A 148 15.92 9.84 1.31
C ARG A 148 14.82 9.37 2.25
N MET A 149 13.79 8.69 1.73
CA MET A 149 12.73 8.12 2.57
C MET A 149 13.27 7.09 3.54
N GLY A 150 14.18 6.22 3.15
CA GLY A 150 14.80 5.22 4.03
C GLY A 150 15.57 5.80 5.20
N GLN A 151 16.11 7.02 5.06
CA GLN A 151 16.77 7.73 6.16
C GLN A 151 15.76 8.27 7.18
N LEU A 152 14.59 8.71 6.74
CA LEU A 152 13.62 9.48 7.52
C LEU A 152 12.50 8.64 8.12
N PHE A 153 12.12 7.55 7.45
CA PHE A 153 10.94 6.75 7.76
C PHE A 153 11.26 5.26 7.87
N GLU A 154 10.38 4.53 8.54
CA GLU A 154 10.18 3.11 8.32
C GLU A 154 9.40 2.95 7.02
N CYS A 155 10.06 2.51 5.94
CA CYS A 155 9.46 2.42 4.61
C CYS A 155 8.81 1.07 4.38
N VAL A 156 7.58 1.07 3.88
CA VAL A 156 6.81 -0.11 3.53
C VAL A 156 6.32 0.01 2.10
N LEU A 157 6.69 -0.95 1.25
CA LEU A 157 6.06 -1.08 -0.05
C LEU A 157 4.69 -1.72 0.13
N PHE A 158 3.63 -1.10 -0.38
CA PHE A 158 2.28 -1.68 -0.33
C PHE A 158 1.58 -1.48 -1.67
N THR A 159 1.40 -2.55 -2.41
CA THR A 159 0.81 -2.53 -3.75
C THR A 159 -0.41 -3.44 -3.85
N ALA A 160 -1.35 -3.08 -4.73
CA ALA A 160 -2.46 -3.95 -5.14
C ALA A 160 -2.07 -4.98 -6.20
N SER A 161 -0.81 -5.02 -6.60
CA SER A 161 -0.27 -6.00 -7.54
C SER A 161 0.07 -7.32 -6.87
N LEU A 162 0.12 -8.39 -7.67
CA LEU A 162 0.49 -9.72 -7.19
C LEU A 162 1.99 -9.80 -6.89
N ALA A 163 2.36 -10.54 -5.84
CA ALA A 163 3.74 -10.74 -5.42
C ALA A 163 4.64 -11.26 -6.55
N LYS A 164 4.15 -12.19 -7.38
CA LYS A 164 4.92 -12.76 -8.50
C LYS A 164 5.45 -11.75 -9.52
N TYR A 165 4.83 -10.56 -9.58
CA TYR A 165 5.28 -9.43 -10.38
C TYR A 165 6.00 -8.38 -9.52
N ALA A 166 5.35 -7.95 -8.44
CA ALA A 166 5.80 -6.78 -7.68
C ALA A 166 7.09 -7.05 -6.87
N ASP A 167 7.29 -8.27 -6.38
CA ASP A 167 8.47 -8.61 -5.59
C ASP A 167 9.76 -8.59 -6.42
N PRO A 168 9.84 -9.22 -7.62
CA PRO A 168 10.98 -9.07 -8.51
C PRO A 168 11.24 -7.62 -8.95
N VAL A 169 10.18 -6.81 -9.18
CA VAL A 169 10.35 -5.38 -9.48
C VAL A 169 10.96 -4.65 -8.29
N ALA A 170 10.48 -4.93 -7.08
CA ALA A 170 11.01 -4.34 -5.86
C ALA A 170 12.48 -4.71 -5.62
N ASP A 171 12.90 -5.95 -5.93
CA ASP A 171 14.30 -6.38 -5.84
C ASP A 171 15.22 -5.55 -6.75
N LEU A 172 14.76 -5.25 -7.97
CA LEU A 172 15.52 -4.46 -8.93
C LEU A 172 15.51 -2.96 -8.61
N LEU A 173 14.42 -2.47 -8.03
CA LEU A 173 14.22 -1.08 -7.68
C LEU A 173 14.95 -0.71 -6.39
N ASP A 174 14.77 -1.50 -5.34
CA ASP A 174 15.30 -1.22 -3.99
C ASP A 174 16.71 -1.76 -3.78
N ARG A 175 17.67 -1.14 -4.43
CA ARG A 175 19.11 -1.52 -4.33
C ARG A 175 19.71 -1.25 -2.95
N TRP A 176 19.06 -0.47 -2.12
CA TRP A 176 19.56 -0.03 -0.81
C TRP A 176 18.88 -0.69 0.36
N GLY A 177 17.91 -1.57 0.12
CA GLY A 177 17.14 -2.23 1.17
C GLY A 177 16.34 -1.23 2.02
N VAL A 178 15.71 -0.28 1.35
CA VAL A 178 14.91 0.78 1.99
C VAL A 178 13.62 0.21 2.57
N PHE A 179 12.97 -0.71 1.85
CA PHE A 179 11.73 -1.30 2.29
C PHE A 179 11.94 -2.32 3.41
N ARG A 180 11.35 -2.07 4.57
CA ARG A 180 11.35 -2.96 5.72
C ARG A 180 10.37 -4.11 5.57
N ALA A 181 9.31 -3.88 4.82
CA ALA A 181 8.32 -4.88 4.44
C ALA A 181 7.77 -4.58 3.05
N ARG A 182 7.29 -5.63 2.39
CA ARG A 182 6.61 -5.58 1.10
C ARG A 182 5.26 -6.26 1.25
N LEU A 183 4.21 -5.50 1.05
CA LEU A 183 2.82 -5.94 1.16
C LEU A 183 2.20 -5.91 -0.24
N PHE A 184 1.61 -7.03 -0.62
CA PHE A 184 1.05 -7.24 -1.94
C PHE A 184 -0.48 -7.33 -1.88
N ARG A 185 -1.12 -7.68 -2.98
CA ARG A 185 -2.57 -7.76 -3.12
C ARG A 185 -3.25 -8.54 -2.00
N GLU A 186 -2.71 -9.66 -1.58
CA GLU A 186 -3.25 -10.50 -0.50
C GLU A 186 -3.30 -9.79 0.87
N SER A 187 -2.52 -8.74 1.04
CA SER A 187 -2.55 -7.88 2.24
C SER A 187 -3.61 -6.79 2.18
N CYS A 188 -4.17 -6.52 0.99
CA CYS A 188 -5.25 -5.57 0.79
C CYS A 188 -6.59 -6.12 1.28
N VAL A 189 -7.52 -5.22 1.58
CA VAL A 189 -8.93 -5.53 1.81
C VAL A 189 -9.71 -5.30 0.51
N PHE A 190 -10.40 -6.31 0.00
CA PHE A 190 -11.26 -6.13 -1.17
C PHE A 190 -12.56 -5.46 -0.75
N HIS A 191 -12.79 -4.22 -1.19
CA HIS A 191 -13.97 -3.43 -0.83
C HIS A 191 -14.56 -2.72 -2.04
N ARG A 192 -15.85 -2.97 -2.32
CA ARG A 192 -16.60 -2.33 -3.43
C ARG A 192 -15.87 -2.38 -4.78
N GLY A 193 -15.26 -3.53 -5.09
CA GLY A 193 -14.56 -3.73 -6.35
C GLY A 193 -13.12 -3.19 -6.39
N ASN A 194 -12.58 -2.67 -5.29
CA ASN A 194 -11.22 -2.15 -5.19
C ASN A 194 -10.42 -2.88 -4.11
N TYR A 195 -9.10 -2.95 -4.33
CA TYR A 195 -8.16 -3.40 -3.31
C TYR A 195 -7.75 -2.19 -2.46
N VAL A 196 -8.13 -2.22 -1.18
CA VAL A 196 -7.89 -1.12 -0.23
C VAL A 196 -6.74 -1.47 0.69
N LYS A 197 -5.82 -0.55 0.86
CA LYS A 197 -4.69 -0.62 1.77
C LYS A 197 -5.17 -0.12 3.14
N ASP A 198 -5.57 -1.04 4.00
CA ASP A 198 -6.06 -0.72 5.34
C ASP A 198 -4.87 -0.47 6.28
N LEU A 199 -4.57 0.79 6.53
CA LEU A 199 -3.43 1.20 7.35
C LEU A 199 -3.60 0.83 8.82
N SER A 200 -4.82 0.60 9.30
CA SER A 200 -5.08 0.17 10.69
C SER A 200 -4.53 -1.24 10.97
N ARG A 201 -4.33 -2.04 9.92
CA ARG A 201 -3.78 -3.40 10.02
C ARG A 201 -2.24 -3.44 10.08
N LEU A 202 -1.57 -2.31 9.92
CA LEU A 202 -0.11 -2.26 9.93
C LEU A 202 0.49 -2.49 11.33
N GLY A 203 -0.28 -2.29 12.41
CA GLY A 203 0.26 -2.33 13.78
C GLY A 203 1.14 -1.10 14.08
N ARG A 204 0.81 0.03 13.47
CA ARG A 204 1.43 1.33 13.72
C ARG A 204 0.35 2.34 14.09
N GLU A 205 0.70 3.30 14.94
CA GLU A 205 -0.20 4.38 15.31
C GLU A 205 -0.52 5.24 14.08
N LEU A 206 -1.79 5.38 13.70
CA LEU A 206 -2.21 6.08 12.48
C LEU A 206 -1.74 7.54 12.43
N SER A 207 -1.62 8.21 13.58
CA SER A 207 -1.04 9.57 13.67
C SER A 207 0.43 9.64 13.24
N ARG A 208 1.07 8.48 13.06
CA ARG A 208 2.48 8.33 12.65
C ARG A 208 2.63 7.57 11.33
N VAL A 209 1.55 7.37 10.61
CA VAL A 209 1.55 6.69 9.30
C VAL A 209 1.19 7.69 8.21
N VAL A 210 1.90 7.64 7.09
CA VAL A 210 1.57 8.36 5.86
C VAL A 210 1.59 7.41 4.69
N ILE A 211 0.69 7.60 3.71
CA ILE A 211 0.66 6.82 2.48
C ILE A 211 0.87 7.73 1.27
N VAL A 212 1.80 7.35 0.40
CA VAL A 212 2.04 7.98 -0.91
C VAL A 212 1.51 7.04 -1.99
N ASP A 213 0.47 7.46 -2.69
CA ASP A 213 -0.27 6.61 -3.62
C ASP A 213 -0.99 7.48 -4.66
N ASN A 214 -1.05 7.02 -5.91
CA ASN A 214 -1.72 7.72 -7.01
C ASN A 214 -3.22 7.46 -7.09
N SER A 215 -3.72 6.43 -6.37
CA SER A 215 -5.12 5.98 -6.45
C SER A 215 -5.90 6.27 -5.16
N PRO A 216 -6.83 7.24 -5.13
CA PRO A 216 -7.66 7.50 -3.97
C PRO A 216 -8.48 6.30 -3.48
N ALA A 217 -8.81 5.36 -4.38
CA ALA A 217 -9.51 4.13 -4.03
C ALA A 217 -8.67 3.22 -3.12
N SER A 218 -7.35 3.28 -3.23
CA SER A 218 -6.42 2.44 -2.45
C SER A 218 -6.37 2.82 -0.97
N TYR A 219 -6.65 4.06 -0.62
CA TYR A 219 -6.60 4.56 0.76
C TYR A 219 -7.93 5.11 1.27
N THR A 220 -9.04 4.63 0.70
CA THR A 220 -10.38 5.15 1.02
C THR A 220 -10.80 4.99 2.50
N PHE A 221 -10.13 4.10 3.27
CA PHE A 221 -10.38 3.97 4.72
C PHE A 221 -9.62 5.00 5.55
N HIS A 222 -8.56 5.62 4.99
CA HIS A 222 -7.65 6.53 5.70
C HIS A 222 -7.24 7.72 4.82
N PRO A 223 -8.19 8.48 4.26
CA PRO A 223 -7.87 9.58 3.34
C PRO A 223 -7.05 10.68 4.01
N GLU A 224 -7.19 10.83 5.33
CA GLU A 224 -6.45 11.80 6.15
C GLU A 224 -4.96 11.47 6.31
N ASN A 225 -4.54 10.25 5.98
CA ASN A 225 -3.14 9.82 5.99
C ASN A 225 -2.46 9.96 4.62
N ALA A 226 -3.20 10.37 3.59
CA ALA A 226 -2.74 10.28 2.22
C ALA A 226 -1.96 11.54 1.77
N VAL A 227 -0.90 11.28 1.03
CA VAL A 227 -0.20 12.22 0.16
C VAL A 227 -0.43 11.72 -1.27
N PRO A 228 -1.46 12.26 -1.96
CA PRO A 228 -1.77 11.84 -3.32
C PRO A 228 -0.69 12.30 -4.28
N VAL A 229 -0.34 11.43 -5.23
CA VAL A 229 0.56 11.74 -6.35
C VAL A 229 -0.16 11.51 -7.67
N GLN A 230 0.34 12.11 -8.75
CA GLN A 230 -0.18 11.88 -10.08
C GLN A 230 0.26 10.51 -10.60
N SER A 231 -0.66 9.82 -11.30
CA SER A 231 -0.29 8.60 -12.02
C SER A 231 0.75 8.92 -13.06
N TRP A 232 1.91 8.28 -12.97
CA TRP A 232 3.02 8.44 -13.91
C TRP A 232 3.12 7.23 -14.84
N PHE A 233 3.35 7.48 -16.13
CA PHE A 233 3.46 6.44 -17.15
C PHE A 233 4.83 6.46 -17.87
N ASP A 234 5.19 7.57 -18.51
CA ASP A 234 6.38 7.66 -19.37
C ASP A 234 6.99 9.07 -19.50
N ASP A 235 6.46 10.06 -18.75
CA ASP A 235 7.02 11.42 -18.79
C ASP A 235 8.35 11.50 -18.05
N MET A 236 9.44 11.45 -18.81
CA MET A 236 10.81 11.53 -18.28
C MET A 236 11.19 12.91 -17.76
N THR A 237 10.31 13.92 -17.88
CA THR A 237 10.50 15.24 -17.28
C THR A 237 9.79 15.42 -15.95
N ASP A 238 9.11 14.38 -15.46
CA ASP A 238 8.42 14.39 -14.16
C ASP A 238 9.39 14.64 -13.00
N THR A 239 9.01 15.56 -12.10
CA THR A 239 9.79 15.92 -10.93
C THR A 239 9.03 15.67 -9.62
N GLU A 240 7.83 15.07 -9.67
CA GLU A 240 6.94 15.02 -8.51
C GLU A 240 7.57 14.30 -7.31
N LEU A 241 8.28 13.18 -7.52
CA LEU A 241 8.97 12.51 -6.42
C LEU A 241 10.07 13.38 -5.80
N LEU A 242 10.79 14.13 -6.61
CA LEU A 242 11.82 15.07 -6.13
C LEU A 242 11.19 16.21 -5.32
N ASP A 243 10.09 16.77 -5.83
CA ASP A 243 9.38 17.88 -5.21
C ASP A 243 8.70 17.48 -3.88
N LEU A 244 8.39 16.19 -3.70
CA LEU A 244 7.83 15.66 -2.46
C LEU A 244 8.88 15.55 -1.33
N ILE A 245 10.17 15.42 -1.63
CA ILE A 245 11.20 15.19 -0.62
C ILE A 245 11.18 16.28 0.48
N PRO A 246 11.21 17.59 0.18
CA PRO A 246 11.22 18.61 1.23
C PRO A 246 9.96 18.59 2.10
N PHE A 247 8.81 18.28 1.51
CA PHE A 247 7.54 18.16 2.24
C PHE A 247 7.59 16.98 3.23
N LEU A 248 8.03 15.81 2.77
CA LEU A 248 8.12 14.61 3.61
C LEU A 248 9.23 14.74 4.66
N GLU A 249 10.33 15.45 4.38
CA GLU A 249 11.33 15.83 5.38
C GLU A 249 10.70 16.62 6.53
N GLY A 250 9.92 17.66 6.20
CA GLY A 250 9.17 18.42 7.20
C GLY A 250 8.20 17.54 7.99
N LEU A 251 7.44 16.67 7.30
CA LEU A 251 6.49 15.75 7.92
C LEU A 251 7.17 14.77 8.88
N SER A 252 8.38 14.33 8.56
CA SER A 252 9.14 13.41 9.41
C SER A 252 9.44 13.96 10.80
N GLN A 253 9.54 15.29 10.94
CA GLN A 253 9.84 15.99 12.20
C GLN A 253 8.60 16.28 13.06
N GLU A 254 7.41 16.20 12.50
CA GLU A 254 6.18 16.46 13.23
C GLU A 254 5.84 15.29 14.18
N GLU A 255 5.20 15.55 15.29
CA GLU A 255 4.72 14.48 16.20
C GLU A 255 3.55 13.72 15.60
N ASN A 256 2.68 14.43 14.88
CA ASN A 256 1.43 13.93 14.35
C ASN A 256 1.24 14.38 12.89
N VAL A 257 1.09 13.42 11.97
CA VAL A 257 0.98 13.70 10.53
C VAL A 257 -0.26 14.53 10.19
N TYR A 258 -1.34 14.39 10.95
CA TYR A 258 -2.60 15.11 10.70
C TYR A 258 -2.46 16.62 10.80
N ARG A 259 -1.55 17.14 11.64
CA ARG A 259 -1.31 18.58 11.77
C ARG A 259 -0.87 19.24 10.46
N VAL A 260 -0.23 18.46 9.61
CA VAL A 260 0.27 18.93 8.31
C VAL A 260 -0.67 18.51 7.19
N LEU A 261 -1.12 17.25 7.18
CA LEU A 261 -1.94 16.71 6.09
C LEU A 261 -3.32 17.36 6.01
N HIS A 262 -3.98 17.70 7.12
CA HIS A 262 -5.24 18.45 7.10
C HIS A 262 -5.12 19.78 6.35
N LYS A 263 -3.99 20.45 6.41
CA LYS A 263 -3.76 21.70 5.68
C LYS A 263 -3.69 21.52 4.16
N LEU A 264 -3.48 20.29 3.68
CA LEU A 264 -3.54 19.95 2.24
C LEU A 264 -5.00 19.75 1.78
N CYS A 265 -5.87 19.24 2.66
CA CYS A 265 -7.28 18.99 2.36
C CYS A 265 -8.14 20.26 2.39
N ASP A 266 -7.76 21.29 3.15
CA ASP A 266 -8.49 22.56 3.33
C ASP A 266 -8.14 23.61 2.26
N ARG A 267 -7.36 23.25 1.24
CA ARG A 267 -7.00 24.12 0.09
C ARG A 267 -7.55 23.56 -1.20
#